data_858a857a1289907024f9c4232a67a44d
#
_entry.id   858a857a1289907024f9c4232a67a44d
#
_cell.length_a   1.000
_cell.length_b   1.000
_cell.length_c   1.000
_cell.angle_alpha   90.00
_cell.angle_beta   90.00
_cell.angle_gamma   90.00
#
_symmetry.space_group_name_H-M   'P 1'
#
loop_
_entity.id
_entity.type
_entity.pdbx_description
1 polymer ?
#
loop_
_entity_poly.entity_id
_entity_poly.type
_entity_poly.pdbx_seq_one_letter_code
_entity_poly.pdbx_strand_id
1 'polypeptide(L)'
;MKIVFAGGGTAGHINPALAIAGYVKLRQPDAEILYIGNKGGMEERLVAQAGYEFKSISIQGFSRKLTPAGIKKNIVTAKKAITASKEAKKILLEFQPDICVGTGGYVSGPVIRTAAKMGIPTVIHEQNAFPGVTTKMLSKLVDRVMLAVPSAKDYLKKNCKTVDTGNPVRGEILTAEKEASRKELGLDSRPVILSFGGSLGARIINESLADIIARSANDGKYQHIHAYGQYGKWFPDLLKEKGADLEKATNLDIREYINNMPTCLAAADLVIARAGAITLSEIQAQGKPSILIPSPNVAENHQYHNAMALSLIHI
;
A
#
# COMPACT_ATOMS: atom_id res chain seq x y z
N MET A 1 -3.41 25.97 7.33
CA MET A 1 -3.89 24.74 7.99
C MET A 1 -2.70 23.80 8.22
N LYS A 2 -2.54 23.32 9.46
CA LYS A 2 -1.47 22.41 9.87
C LYS A 2 -2.00 20.99 10.03
N ILE A 3 -1.41 20.04 9.32
CA ILE A 3 -1.88 18.66 9.30
C ILE A 3 -0.74 17.72 9.67
N VAL A 4 -1.01 16.80 10.60
CA VAL A 4 -0.11 15.70 10.90
C VAL A 4 -0.63 14.42 10.26
N PHE A 5 0.22 13.75 9.48
CA PHE A 5 -0.01 12.39 8.99
C PHE A 5 0.77 11.37 9.81
N ALA A 6 0.18 10.21 10.05
CA ALA A 6 0.83 9.09 10.73
C ALA A 6 0.44 7.75 10.10
N GLY A 7 1.42 7.06 9.56
CA GLY A 7 1.25 5.74 8.97
C GLY A 7 2.61 5.09 8.74
N GLY A 8 2.70 3.77 8.69
CA GLY A 8 4.01 3.18 8.47
C GLY A 8 4.04 1.66 8.55
N GLY A 9 5.26 1.13 8.42
CA GLY A 9 5.54 -0.29 8.42
C GLY A 9 5.38 -0.97 7.06
N THR A 10 4.53 -0.46 6.17
CA THR A 10 4.37 -0.94 4.80
C THR A 10 3.95 0.19 3.86
N ALA A 11 4.26 0.05 2.56
CA ALA A 11 3.82 1.00 1.53
C ALA A 11 2.28 1.14 1.49
N GLY A 12 1.53 0.08 1.84
CA GLY A 12 0.07 0.10 1.90
C GLY A 12 -0.51 1.08 2.92
N HIS A 13 0.26 1.49 3.95
CA HIS A 13 -0.14 2.52 4.90
C HIS A 13 0.49 3.89 4.58
N ILE A 14 1.65 3.90 3.93
CA ILE A 14 2.38 5.14 3.62
C ILE A 14 1.77 5.84 2.41
N ASN A 15 1.56 5.10 1.31
CA ASN A 15 1.07 5.66 0.06
C ASN A 15 -0.32 6.34 0.19
N PRO A 16 -1.30 5.79 0.92
CA PRO A 16 -2.55 6.50 1.17
C PRO A 16 -2.36 7.85 1.86
N ALA A 17 -1.47 7.92 2.86
CA ALA A 17 -1.17 9.18 3.53
C ALA A 17 -0.55 10.19 2.57
N LEU A 18 0.42 9.78 1.75
CA LEU A 18 1.05 10.63 0.76
C LEU A 18 0.07 11.08 -0.33
N ALA A 19 -0.84 10.22 -0.76
CA ALA A 19 -1.87 10.57 -1.75
C ALA A 19 -2.85 11.62 -1.18
N ILE A 20 -3.30 11.45 0.07
CA ILE A 20 -4.14 12.43 0.76
C ILE A 20 -3.37 13.75 0.94
N ALA A 21 -2.11 13.70 1.38
CA ALA A 21 -1.27 14.87 1.56
C ALA A 21 -1.07 15.64 0.25
N GLY A 22 -0.81 14.94 -0.86
CA GLY A 22 -0.69 15.51 -2.20
C GLY A 22 -1.98 16.21 -2.64
N TYR A 23 -3.12 15.57 -2.44
CA TYR A 23 -4.41 16.19 -2.76
C TYR A 23 -4.70 17.42 -1.89
N VAL A 24 -4.37 17.38 -0.60
CA VAL A 24 -4.49 18.55 0.29
C VAL A 24 -3.64 19.71 -0.23
N LYS A 25 -2.37 19.45 -0.60
CA LYS A 25 -1.48 20.49 -1.16
C LYS A 25 -1.98 21.05 -2.47
N LEU A 26 -2.61 20.23 -3.31
CA LEU A 26 -3.23 20.68 -4.55
C LEU A 26 -4.40 21.66 -4.28
N ARG A 27 -5.21 21.38 -3.26
CA ARG A 27 -6.40 22.21 -2.91
C ARG A 27 -6.09 23.36 -1.99
N GLN A 28 -5.05 23.24 -1.19
CA GLN A 28 -4.58 24.24 -0.21
C GLN A 28 -3.04 24.28 -0.22
N PRO A 29 -2.43 25.03 -1.18
CA PRO A 29 -0.97 25.09 -1.33
C PRO A 29 -0.23 25.53 -0.06
N ASP A 30 -0.85 26.38 0.75
CA ASP A 30 -0.27 26.89 2.01
C ASP A 30 -0.45 25.96 3.22
N ALA A 31 -1.03 24.76 3.03
CA ALA A 31 -1.14 23.81 4.11
C ALA A 31 0.25 23.33 4.56
N GLU A 32 0.53 23.38 5.86
CA GLU A 32 1.74 22.82 6.45
C GLU A 32 1.49 21.34 6.77
N ILE A 33 2.32 20.47 6.20
CA ILE A 33 2.19 19.01 6.37
C ILE A 33 3.41 18.48 7.10
N LEU A 34 3.18 17.82 8.22
CA LEU A 34 4.18 17.05 8.96
C LEU A 34 3.82 15.58 8.96
N TYR A 35 4.78 14.73 8.63
CA TYR A 35 4.62 13.28 8.72
C TYR A 35 5.34 12.73 9.95
N ILE A 36 4.65 11.94 10.77
CA ILE A 36 5.24 11.23 11.91
C ILE A 36 5.35 9.74 11.56
N GLY A 37 6.58 9.23 11.55
CA GLY A 37 6.89 7.85 11.19
C GLY A 37 7.80 7.15 12.18
N ASN A 38 8.19 5.90 11.88
CA ASN A 38 9.17 5.18 12.67
C ASN A 38 10.59 5.52 12.23
N LYS A 39 11.48 5.72 13.19
CA LYS A 39 12.93 5.97 12.92
C LYS A 39 13.52 4.80 12.13
N GLY A 40 14.16 5.09 10.98
CA GLY A 40 14.73 4.09 10.08
C GLY A 40 13.68 3.25 9.33
N GLY A 41 12.40 3.65 9.34
CA GLY A 41 11.33 2.98 8.63
C GLY A 41 11.31 3.32 7.13
N MET A 42 10.56 2.56 6.35
CA MET A 42 10.33 2.82 4.91
C MET A 42 9.71 4.20 4.69
N GLU A 43 8.87 4.64 5.61
CA GLU A 43 8.19 5.93 5.59
C GLU A 43 9.17 7.11 5.59
N GLU A 44 10.31 7.03 6.31
CA GLU A 44 11.31 8.10 6.35
C GLU A 44 11.82 8.44 4.94
N ARG A 45 12.14 7.41 4.15
CA ARG A 45 12.59 7.57 2.76
C ARG A 45 11.48 8.06 1.83
N LEU A 46 10.29 7.44 1.89
CA LEU A 46 9.20 7.75 0.95
C LEU A 46 8.62 9.16 1.19
N VAL A 47 8.54 9.60 2.43
CA VAL A 47 8.07 10.93 2.80
C VAL A 47 9.06 12.01 2.36
N ALA A 48 10.38 11.76 2.55
CA ALA A 48 11.42 12.65 2.08
C ALA A 48 11.40 12.79 0.54
N GLN A 49 11.21 11.69 -0.18
CA GLN A 49 11.06 11.70 -1.64
C GLN A 49 9.83 12.49 -2.11
N ALA A 50 8.77 12.48 -1.31
CA ALA A 50 7.56 13.26 -1.58
C ALA A 50 7.66 14.74 -1.15
N GLY A 51 8.79 15.16 -0.56
CA GLY A 51 9.07 16.56 -0.20
C GLY A 51 8.35 17.05 1.07
N TYR A 52 7.89 16.15 1.95
CA TYR A 52 7.24 16.53 3.20
C TYR A 52 8.19 16.48 4.39
N GLU A 53 7.93 17.34 5.39
CA GLU A 53 8.64 17.30 6.67
C GLU A 53 8.37 15.99 7.40
N PHE A 54 9.43 15.41 7.97
CA PHE A 54 9.37 14.14 8.69
C PHE A 54 9.92 14.26 10.10
N LYS A 55 9.17 13.77 11.09
CA LYS A 55 9.63 13.57 12.46
C LYS A 55 9.49 12.11 12.84
N SER A 56 10.46 11.56 13.53
CA SER A 56 10.47 10.16 13.92
C SER A 56 10.08 9.92 15.36
N ILE A 57 9.40 8.80 15.61
CA ILE A 57 9.19 8.20 16.91
C ILE A 57 9.79 6.80 16.93
N SER A 58 10.16 6.30 18.13
CA SER A 58 10.77 4.98 18.27
C SER A 58 9.73 3.94 18.65
N ILE A 59 9.22 3.20 17.65
CA ILE A 59 8.21 2.17 17.86
C ILE A 59 8.48 0.92 17.04
N GLN A 60 7.92 -0.20 17.43
CA GLN A 60 7.97 -1.47 16.68
C GLN A 60 6.61 -2.19 16.74
N GLY A 61 6.36 -3.06 15.77
CA GLY A 61 5.14 -3.87 15.72
C GLY A 61 5.14 -4.99 16.78
N PHE A 62 3.94 -5.37 17.24
CA PHE A 62 3.77 -6.52 18.11
C PHE A 62 4.07 -7.84 17.38
N SER A 63 4.70 -8.77 18.09
CA SER A 63 4.90 -10.13 17.59
C SER A 63 3.59 -10.90 17.63
N ARG A 64 3.27 -11.62 16.57
CA ARG A 64 2.12 -12.52 16.50
C ARG A 64 2.43 -13.94 17.01
N LYS A 65 3.71 -14.25 17.22
CA LYS A 65 4.14 -15.57 17.70
C LYS A 65 3.87 -15.67 19.20
N LEU A 66 3.08 -16.67 19.61
CA LEU A 66 2.80 -17.01 21.01
C LEU A 66 3.94 -17.86 21.61
N THR A 67 5.19 -17.47 21.36
CA THR A 67 6.37 -18.08 21.95
C THR A 67 6.88 -17.24 23.13
N PRO A 68 7.66 -17.79 24.07
CA PRO A 68 8.27 -17.00 25.15
C PRO A 68 9.05 -15.80 24.64
N ALA A 69 9.78 -15.96 23.53
CA ALA A 69 10.47 -14.87 22.85
C ALA A 69 9.50 -13.81 22.28
N GLY A 70 8.36 -14.26 21.72
CA GLY A 70 7.30 -13.37 21.23
C GLY A 70 6.65 -12.58 22.36
N ILE A 71 6.39 -13.20 23.51
CA ILE A 71 5.84 -12.54 24.69
C ILE A 71 6.82 -11.49 25.23
N LYS A 72 8.12 -11.86 25.39
CA LYS A 72 9.17 -10.92 25.80
C LYS A 72 9.25 -9.71 24.84
N LYS A 73 9.20 -9.95 23.53
CA LYS A 73 9.15 -8.90 22.52
C LYS A 73 7.94 -7.99 22.71
N ASN A 74 6.77 -8.55 23.00
CA ASN A 74 5.54 -7.77 23.18
C ASN A 74 5.58 -6.89 24.45
N ILE A 75 6.22 -7.33 25.53
CA ILE A 75 6.44 -6.49 26.73
C ILE A 75 7.33 -5.27 26.36
N VAL A 76 8.42 -5.51 25.61
CA VAL A 76 9.28 -4.42 25.14
C VAL A 76 8.53 -3.48 24.21
N THR A 77 7.70 -4.03 23.31
CA THR A 77 6.86 -3.23 22.40
C THR A 77 5.85 -2.36 23.16
N ALA A 78 5.24 -2.88 24.21
CA ALA A 78 4.32 -2.10 25.05
C ALA A 78 5.03 -0.93 25.75
N LYS A 79 6.24 -1.15 26.29
CA LYS A 79 7.06 -0.06 26.86
C LYS A 79 7.41 0.98 25.78
N LYS A 80 7.84 0.54 24.59
CA LYS A 80 8.12 1.46 23.47
C LYS A 80 6.88 2.23 23.03
N ALA A 81 5.69 1.65 23.07
CA ALA A 81 4.45 2.37 22.73
C ALA A 81 4.17 3.54 23.71
N ILE A 82 4.52 3.39 24.99
CA ILE A 82 4.41 4.46 25.98
C ILE A 82 5.42 5.58 25.68
N THR A 83 6.68 5.23 25.39
CA THR A 83 7.71 6.20 24.98
C THR A 83 7.33 6.92 23.69
N ALA A 84 6.91 6.17 22.67
CA ALA A 84 6.44 6.73 21.41
C ALA A 84 5.25 7.70 21.59
N SER A 85 4.35 7.43 22.55
CA SER A 85 3.27 8.36 22.87
C SER A 85 3.77 9.67 23.50
N LYS A 86 4.85 9.62 24.32
CA LYS A 86 5.48 10.83 24.89
C LYS A 86 6.21 11.63 23.80
N GLU A 87 6.94 10.94 22.91
CA GLU A 87 7.60 11.55 21.75
C GLU A 87 6.57 12.22 20.83
N ALA A 88 5.48 11.50 20.49
CA ALA A 88 4.39 12.05 19.70
C ALA A 88 3.77 13.29 20.37
N LYS A 89 3.53 13.25 21.70
CA LYS A 89 3.00 14.41 22.43
C LYS A 89 3.88 15.64 22.31
N LYS A 90 5.21 15.46 22.41
CA LYS A 90 6.17 16.57 22.26
C LYS A 90 6.08 17.17 20.84
N ILE A 91 6.08 16.33 19.80
CA ILE A 91 5.98 16.77 18.40
C ILE A 91 4.66 17.50 18.15
N LEU A 92 3.53 16.98 18.66
CA LEU A 92 2.21 17.59 18.50
C LEU A 92 2.09 18.93 19.22
N LEU A 93 2.70 19.09 20.40
CA LEU A 93 2.75 20.37 21.12
C LEU A 93 3.59 21.42 20.39
N GLU A 94 4.69 21.00 19.76
CA GLU A 94 5.59 21.88 18.99
C GLU A 94 4.94 22.32 17.68
N PHE A 95 4.35 21.38 16.93
CA PHE A 95 3.76 21.64 15.62
C PHE A 95 2.37 22.29 15.67
N GLN A 96 1.59 22.01 16.71
CA GLN A 96 0.20 22.50 16.93
C GLN A 96 -0.72 22.24 15.73
N PRO A 97 -0.96 20.97 15.36
CA PRO A 97 -1.79 20.65 14.20
C PRO A 97 -3.27 20.97 14.41
N ASP A 98 -3.93 21.42 13.35
CA ASP A 98 -5.39 21.58 13.31
C ASP A 98 -6.10 20.23 13.23
N ILE A 99 -5.44 19.21 12.64
CA ILE A 99 -5.98 17.85 12.46
C ILE A 99 -4.85 16.82 12.36
N CYS A 100 -5.11 15.61 12.85
CA CYS A 100 -4.23 14.46 12.69
C CYS A 100 -4.91 13.35 11.88
N VAL A 101 -4.23 12.85 10.86
CA VAL A 101 -4.72 11.80 9.95
C VAL A 101 -3.87 10.53 10.10
N GLY A 102 -4.51 9.43 10.50
CA GLY A 102 -3.87 8.12 10.61
C GLY A 102 -4.24 7.21 9.45
N THR A 103 -3.26 6.58 8.81
CA THR A 103 -3.51 5.66 7.70
C THR A 103 -3.15 4.20 8.02
N GLY A 104 -2.89 3.92 9.29
CA GLY A 104 -2.67 2.55 9.76
C GLY A 104 -1.22 2.20 10.06
N GLY A 105 -1.00 0.92 10.32
CA GLY A 105 0.27 0.43 10.83
C GLY A 105 0.46 0.72 12.33
N TYR A 106 1.54 0.17 12.90
CA TYR A 106 1.83 0.31 14.33
C TYR A 106 2.24 1.73 14.73
N VAL A 107 2.68 2.54 13.78
CA VAL A 107 3.08 3.96 13.98
C VAL A 107 1.87 4.84 14.27
N SER A 108 0.79 4.62 13.53
CA SER A 108 -0.45 5.41 13.64
C SER A 108 -1.06 5.33 15.06
N GLY A 109 -0.94 4.16 15.71
CA GLY A 109 -1.54 3.93 17.04
C GLY A 109 -1.19 4.98 18.09
N PRO A 110 0.09 5.14 18.49
CA PRO A 110 0.49 6.10 19.53
C PRO A 110 0.26 7.55 19.12
N VAL A 111 0.46 7.91 17.84
CA VAL A 111 0.30 9.30 17.37
C VAL A 111 -1.17 9.73 17.45
N ILE A 112 -2.06 8.99 16.80
CA ILE A 112 -3.49 9.33 16.73
C ILE A 112 -4.16 9.21 18.11
N ARG A 113 -3.82 8.18 18.89
CA ARG A 113 -4.30 8.08 20.27
C ARG A 113 -3.89 9.28 21.13
N THR A 114 -2.66 9.77 20.95
CA THR A 114 -2.16 10.93 21.70
C THR A 114 -2.87 12.20 21.25
N ALA A 115 -3.04 12.42 19.95
CA ALA A 115 -3.78 13.54 19.39
C ALA A 115 -5.22 13.58 19.91
N ALA A 116 -5.95 12.45 19.86
CA ALA A 116 -7.30 12.34 20.38
C ALA A 116 -7.40 12.68 21.88
N LYS A 117 -6.42 12.23 22.70
CA LYS A 117 -6.36 12.57 24.13
C LYS A 117 -6.05 14.03 24.40
N MET A 118 -5.40 14.72 23.46
CA MET A 118 -5.09 16.16 23.54
C MET A 118 -6.26 17.02 23.03
N GLY A 119 -7.35 16.41 22.55
CA GLY A 119 -8.49 17.13 21.98
C GLY A 119 -8.24 17.67 20.57
N ILE A 120 -7.18 17.22 19.91
CA ILE A 120 -6.90 17.57 18.52
C ILE A 120 -7.84 16.74 17.62
N PRO A 121 -8.51 17.35 16.64
CA PRO A 121 -9.33 16.63 15.67
C PRO A 121 -8.58 15.46 15.00
N THR A 122 -9.21 14.28 14.95
CA THR A 122 -8.57 13.05 14.49
C THR A 122 -9.41 12.31 13.48
N VAL A 123 -8.76 11.87 12.42
CA VAL A 123 -9.33 11.01 11.38
C VAL A 123 -8.41 9.82 11.15
N ILE A 124 -8.98 8.65 10.93
CA ILE A 124 -8.22 7.50 10.43
C ILE A 124 -8.82 6.99 9.12
N HIS A 125 -7.97 6.44 8.26
CA HIS A 125 -8.38 5.84 7.00
C HIS A 125 -8.06 4.34 7.03
N GLU A 126 -9.08 3.51 6.72
CA GLU A 126 -8.93 2.05 6.57
C GLU A 126 -9.00 1.68 5.09
N GLN A 127 -7.96 1.05 4.60
CA GLN A 127 -7.81 0.71 3.20
C GLN A 127 -8.45 -0.64 2.82
N ASN A 128 -8.61 -1.53 3.80
CA ASN A 128 -9.01 -2.92 3.57
C ASN A 128 -10.50 -3.14 3.87
N ALA A 129 -11.08 -4.13 3.20
CA ALA A 129 -12.44 -4.61 3.51
C ALA A 129 -12.52 -5.22 4.93
N PHE A 130 -11.40 -5.74 5.47
CA PHE A 130 -11.31 -6.20 6.85
C PHE A 130 -10.33 -5.30 7.64
N PRO A 131 -10.82 -4.50 8.59
CA PRO A 131 -10.01 -3.51 9.29
C PRO A 131 -8.89 -4.11 10.13
N GLY A 132 -7.72 -3.47 10.06
CA GLY A 132 -6.58 -3.83 10.89
C GLY A 132 -6.81 -3.57 12.38
N VAL A 133 -6.02 -4.24 13.23
CA VAL A 133 -6.09 -4.10 14.71
C VAL A 133 -5.97 -2.66 15.15
N THR A 134 -5.07 -1.89 14.57
CA THR A 134 -4.87 -0.46 14.89
C THR A 134 -6.13 0.34 14.61
N THR A 135 -6.77 0.14 13.45
CA THR A 135 -8.04 0.79 13.09
C THR A 135 -9.15 0.43 14.09
N LYS A 136 -9.32 -0.86 14.41
CA LYS A 136 -10.32 -1.33 15.39
C LYS A 136 -10.11 -0.70 16.78
N MET A 137 -8.86 -0.50 17.20
CA MET A 137 -8.55 0.15 18.47
C MET A 137 -8.83 1.66 18.45
N LEU A 138 -8.39 2.33 17.40
CA LEU A 138 -8.50 3.79 17.27
C LEU A 138 -9.93 4.24 16.96
N SER A 139 -10.74 3.44 16.27
CA SER A 139 -12.14 3.75 15.93
C SER A 139 -13.01 4.11 17.12
N LYS A 140 -12.57 3.75 18.34
CA LYS A 140 -13.25 4.08 19.60
C LYS A 140 -12.92 5.48 20.14
N LEU A 141 -11.91 6.14 19.58
CA LEU A 141 -11.28 7.35 20.14
C LEU A 141 -11.30 8.52 19.15
N VAL A 142 -11.30 8.24 17.86
CA VAL A 142 -11.19 9.26 16.80
C VAL A 142 -12.54 9.87 16.44
N ASP A 143 -12.51 11.07 15.86
CA ASP A 143 -13.72 11.78 15.45
C ASP A 143 -14.39 11.15 14.22
N ARG A 144 -13.60 10.61 13.28
CA ARG A 144 -14.08 9.95 12.05
C ARG A 144 -13.18 8.80 11.63
N VAL A 145 -13.81 7.79 11.01
CA VAL A 145 -13.12 6.72 10.29
C VAL A 145 -13.54 6.77 8.83
N MET A 146 -12.59 7.05 7.95
CA MET A 146 -12.77 6.96 6.51
C MET A 146 -12.59 5.51 6.08
N LEU A 147 -13.53 4.97 5.32
CA LEU A 147 -13.53 3.58 4.86
C LEU A 147 -13.35 3.53 3.34
N ALA A 148 -12.41 2.73 2.90
CA ALA A 148 -12.28 2.42 1.48
C ALA A 148 -13.36 1.45 1.00
N VAL A 149 -13.79 0.53 1.87
CA VAL A 149 -14.80 -0.49 1.59
C VAL A 149 -15.90 -0.37 2.66
N PRO A 150 -17.16 -0.07 2.29
CA PRO A 150 -18.25 0.16 3.25
C PRO A 150 -18.48 -0.98 4.24
N SER A 151 -18.32 -2.25 3.81
CA SER A 151 -18.49 -3.42 4.67
C SER A 151 -17.48 -3.50 5.82
N ALA A 152 -16.37 -2.76 5.76
CA ALA A 152 -15.42 -2.66 6.87
C ALA A 152 -16.07 -2.12 8.16
N LYS A 153 -17.14 -1.35 8.05
CA LYS A 153 -17.92 -0.82 9.17
C LYS A 153 -18.42 -1.91 10.11
N ASP A 154 -18.82 -3.07 9.58
CA ASP A 154 -19.40 -4.17 10.35
C ASP A 154 -18.43 -4.75 11.39
N TYR A 155 -17.13 -4.54 11.19
CA TYR A 155 -16.06 -4.98 12.09
C TYR A 155 -15.63 -3.89 13.08
N LEU A 156 -16.20 -2.70 13.02
CA LEU A 156 -15.91 -1.59 13.93
C LEU A 156 -16.93 -1.50 15.06
N LYS A 157 -16.67 -0.65 16.03
CA LYS A 157 -17.61 -0.41 17.14
C LYS A 157 -18.88 0.27 16.61
N LYS A 158 -20.07 -0.16 17.08
CA LYS A 158 -21.38 0.32 16.61
C LYS A 158 -21.56 1.87 16.61
N ASN A 159 -20.90 2.58 17.52
CA ASN A 159 -21.02 4.03 17.64
C ASN A 159 -19.88 4.81 16.95
N CYS A 160 -19.08 4.14 16.13
CA CYS A 160 -18.03 4.77 15.36
C CYS A 160 -18.63 5.60 14.21
N LYS A 161 -18.18 6.85 14.10
CA LYS A 161 -18.61 7.74 12.99
C LYS A 161 -17.77 7.41 11.75
N THR A 162 -18.38 6.77 10.78
CA THR A 162 -17.74 6.35 9.53
C THR A 162 -18.13 7.25 8.36
N VAL A 163 -17.24 7.36 7.37
CA VAL A 163 -17.46 8.02 6.09
C VAL A 163 -16.87 7.12 5.00
N ASP A 164 -17.66 6.80 4.00
CA ASP A 164 -17.20 6.01 2.86
C ASP A 164 -16.49 6.93 1.87
N THR A 165 -15.19 6.72 1.66
CA THR A 165 -14.34 7.61 0.87
C THR A 165 -13.65 6.91 -0.30
N GLY A 166 -13.66 5.59 -0.34
CA GLY A 166 -12.75 4.84 -1.20
C GLY A 166 -11.31 4.92 -0.73
N ASN A 167 -10.40 4.29 -1.47
CA ASN A 167 -8.96 4.47 -1.28
C ASN A 167 -8.47 5.69 -2.07
N PRO A 168 -7.53 6.46 -1.53
CA PRO A 168 -6.87 7.51 -2.29
C PRO A 168 -5.98 6.87 -3.36
N VAL A 169 -6.31 7.13 -4.61
CA VAL A 169 -5.54 6.73 -5.78
C VAL A 169 -4.70 7.92 -6.25
N ARG A 170 -3.45 7.65 -6.63
CA ARG A 170 -2.54 8.71 -7.14
C ARG A 170 -3.10 9.33 -8.41
N GLY A 171 -3.00 10.66 -8.55
CA GLY A 171 -3.52 11.39 -9.71
C GLY A 171 -2.97 10.87 -11.04
N GLU A 172 -1.70 10.49 -11.09
CA GLU A 172 -1.02 9.89 -12.25
C GLU A 172 -1.71 8.60 -12.73
N ILE A 173 -2.25 7.79 -11.83
CA ILE A 173 -3.04 6.58 -12.19
C ILE A 173 -4.34 7.00 -12.90
N LEU A 174 -4.99 8.06 -12.43
CA LEU A 174 -6.27 8.50 -12.97
C LEU A 174 -6.15 9.15 -14.35
N THR A 175 -5.00 9.74 -14.65
CA THR A 175 -4.75 10.50 -15.89
C THR A 175 -3.94 9.73 -16.93
N ALA A 176 -3.39 8.56 -16.60
CA ALA A 176 -2.61 7.77 -17.54
C ALA A 176 -3.49 7.17 -18.64
N GLU A 177 -3.15 7.46 -19.88
CA GLU A 177 -3.87 7.02 -21.08
C GLU A 177 -3.19 5.79 -21.70
N LYS A 178 -3.98 4.79 -22.14
CA LYS A 178 -3.48 3.52 -22.64
C LYS A 178 -2.53 3.67 -23.83
N GLU A 179 -2.95 4.39 -24.86
CA GLU A 179 -2.19 4.52 -26.09
C GLU A 179 -0.90 5.33 -25.88
N ALA A 180 -0.97 6.41 -25.12
CA ALA A 180 0.21 7.20 -24.75
C ALA A 180 1.22 6.36 -23.93
N SER A 181 0.72 5.58 -22.99
CA SER A 181 1.53 4.68 -22.15
C SER A 181 2.18 3.56 -22.96
N ARG A 182 1.47 2.97 -23.91
CA ARG A 182 2.04 1.97 -24.83
C ARG A 182 3.17 2.54 -25.68
N LYS A 183 2.96 3.75 -26.22
CA LYS A 183 3.99 4.46 -27.00
C LYS A 183 5.23 4.77 -26.16
N GLU A 184 5.05 5.23 -24.93
CA GLU A 184 6.14 5.52 -23.99
C GLU A 184 6.97 4.27 -23.67
N LEU A 185 6.29 3.11 -23.52
CA LEU A 185 6.93 1.82 -23.24
C LEU A 185 7.48 1.10 -24.49
N GLY A 186 7.29 1.64 -25.68
CA GLY A 186 7.69 1.00 -26.92
C GLY A 186 6.91 -0.28 -27.25
N LEU A 187 5.68 -0.39 -26.77
CA LEU A 187 4.82 -1.56 -26.97
C LEU A 187 4.05 -1.45 -28.30
N ASP A 188 3.80 -2.59 -28.92
CA ASP A 188 3.00 -2.69 -30.15
C ASP A 188 1.52 -3.03 -29.89
N SER A 189 0.78 -3.45 -30.90
CA SER A 189 -0.65 -3.75 -30.84
C SER A 189 -1.00 -5.08 -30.14
N ARG A 190 -0.02 -5.92 -29.82
CA ARG A 190 -0.26 -7.19 -29.11
C ARG A 190 -0.83 -6.95 -27.71
N PRO A 191 -1.60 -7.93 -27.15
CA PRO A 191 -2.05 -7.84 -25.77
C PRO A 191 -0.89 -7.70 -24.78
N VAL A 192 -1.07 -6.87 -23.76
CA VAL A 192 -0.07 -6.60 -22.71
C VAL A 192 -0.54 -7.18 -21.39
N ILE A 193 0.25 -8.08 -20.82
CA ILE A 193 0.05 -8.61 -19.47
C ILE A 193 0.98 -7.90 -18.50
N LEU A 194 0.43 -7.34 -17.44
CA LEU A 194 1.18 -6.78 -16.33
C LEU A 194 1.08 -7.71 -15.14
N SER A 195 2.20 -8.17 -14.58
CA SER A 195 2.16 -9.04 -13.41
C SER A 195 3.18 -8.66 -12.35
N PHE A 196 2.78 -8.73 -11.08
CA PHE A 196 3.64 -8.39 -9.94
C PHE A 196 3.14 -8.96 -8.61
N GLY A 197 4.09 -9.24 -7.71
CA GLY A 197 3.83 -9.76 -6.36
C GLY A 197 3.92 -8.73 -5.24
N GLY A 198 4.05 -7.44 -5.57
CA GLY A 198 4.40 -6.36 -4.64
C GLY A 198 5.91 -6.13 -4.54
N SER A 199 6.34 -5.14 -3.74
CA SER A 199 7.75 -4.69 -3.67
C SER A 199 8.76 -5.77 -3.26
N LEU A 200 8.35 -6.70 -2.39
CA LEU A 200 9.19 -7.84 -1.97
C LEU A 200 9.12 -9.01 -2.96
N GLY A 201 8.12 -9.03 -3.83
CA GLY A 201 7.83 -10.13 -4.71
C GLY A 201 6.93 -11.19 -4.05
N ALA A 202 6.46 -12.13 -4.86
CA ALA A 202 5.66 -13.26 -4.40
C ALA A 202 6.12 -14.52 -5.13
N ARG A 203 6.82 -15.39 -4.42
CA ARG A 203 7.43 -16.60 -5.00
C ARG A 203 6.41 -17.42 -5.80
N ILE A 204 5.23 -17.66 -5.25
CA ILE A 204 4.19 -18.42 -5.93
C ILE A 204 3.73 -17.76 -7.25
N ILE A 205 3.67 -16.43 -7.34
CA ILE A 205 3.32 -15.73 -8.57
C ILE A 205 4.45 -15.90 -9.58
N ASN A 206 5.70 -15.69 -9.16
CA ASN A 206 6.86 -15.85 -10.03
C ASN A 206 6.92 -17.27 -10.58
N GLU A 207 6.86 -18.30 -9.72
CA GLU A 207 6.92 -19.70 -10.13
C GLU A 207 5.74 -20.09 -11.07
N SER A 208 4.51 -19.66 -10.74
CA SER A 208 3.33 -19.98 -11.54
C SER A 208 3.34 -19.32 -12.93
N LEU A 209 3.98 -18.15 -13.06
CA LEU A 209 4.05 -17.43 -14.33
C LEU A 209 5.28 -17.79 -15.16
N ALA A 210 6.27 -18.47 -14.59
CA ALA A 210 7.54 -18.76 -15.28
C ALA A 210 7.36 -19.50 -16.60
N ASP A 211 6.50 -20.55 -16.64
CA ASP A 211 6.24 -21.31 -17.88
C ASP A 211 5.49 -20.48 -18.92
N ILE A 212 4.56 -19.65 -18.48
CA ILE A 212 3.78 -18.76 -19.35
C ILE A 212 4.70 -17.71 -19.98
N ILE A 213 5.55 -17.07 -19.18
CA ILE A 213 6.49 -16.04 -19.63
C ILE A 213 7.54 -16.66 -20.57
N ALA A 214 8.11 -17.80 -20.22
CA ALA A 214 9.09 -18.48 -21.07
C ALA A 214 8.49 -18.91 -22.42
N ARG A 215 7.25 -19.39 -22.44
CA ARG A 215 6.54 -19.68 -23.68
C ARG A 215 6.30 -18.42 -24.50
N SER A 216 5.90 -17.32 -23.87
CA SER A 216 5.69 -16.05 -24.56
C SER A 216 6.97 -15.48 -25.17
N ALA A 217 8.12 -15.67 -24.53
CA ALA A 217 9.42 -15.32 -25.10
C ALA A 217 9.62 -15.92 -26.49
N ASN A 218 9.13 -17.14 -26.69
CA ASN A 218 9.36 -17.92 -27.93
C ASN A 218 8.25 -17.74 -28.96
N ASP A 219 6.97 -17.60 -28.55
CA ASP A 219 5.85 -17.52 -29.51
C ASP A 219 5.41 -16.08 -29.82
N GLY A 220 5.84 -15.12 -29.03
CA GLY A 220 5.62 -13.69 -29.26
C GLY A 220 4.17 -13.24 -29.32
N LYS A 221 3.20 -14.04 -28.84
CA LYS A 221 1.76 -13.74 -28.99
C LYS A 221 1.27 -12.55 -28.18
N TYR A 222 1.93 -12.25 -27.08
CA TYR A 222 1.63 -11.10 -26.21
C TYR A 222 2.91 -10.51 -25.63
N GLN A 223 2.79 -9.33 -25.08
CA GLN A 223 3.87 -8.65 -24.38
C GLN A 223 3.66 -8.80 -22.87
N HIS A 224 4.73 -8.99 -22.13
CA HIS A 224 4.64 -9.22 -20.70
C HIS A 224 5.58 -8.30 -19.92
N ILE A 225 5.00 -7.48 -19.03
CA ILE A 225 5.73 -6.69 -18.06
C ILE A 225 5.61 -7.41 -16.71
N HIS A 226 6.74 -7.88 -16.16
CA HIS A 226 6.75 -8.63 -14.91
C HIS A 226 7.73 -8.04 -13.89
N ALA A 227 7.24 -7.80 -12.66
CA ALA A 227 8.10 -7.45 -11.53
C ALA A 227 8.24 -8.62 -10.56
N TYR A 228 9.44 -9.19 -10.49
CA TYR A 228 9.72 -10.34 -9.64
C TYR A 228 9.93 -9.97 -8.15
N GLY A 229 10.19 -8.70 -7.84
CA GLY A 229 10.38 -8.19 -6.48
C GLY A 229 11.75 -8.49 -5.88
N GLN A 230 12.05 -7.82 -4.77
CA GLN A 230 13.37 -7.86 -4.12
C GLN A 230 13.88 -9.27 -3.80
N TYR A 231 12.98 -10.19 -3.42
CA TYR A 231 13.34 -11.58 -3.10
C TYR A 231 13.26 -12.53 -4.30
N GLY A 232 12.93 -12.01 -5.49
CA GLY A 232 12.78 -12.78 -6.71
C GLY A 232 14.00 -12.75 -7.65
N LYS A 233 15.19 -12.37 -7.19
CA LYS A 233 16.40 -12.22 -8.04
C LYS A 233 16.80 -13.49 -8.79
N TRP A 234 16.33 -14.65 -8.37
CA TRP A 234 16.48 -15.96 -9.01
C TRP A 234 15.59 -16.13 -10.25
N PHE A 235 14.59 -15.27 -10.43
CA PHE A 235 13.55 -15.46 -11.45
C PHE A 235 14.04 -15.37 -12.90
N PRO A 236 14.93 -14.43 -13.28
CA PRO A 236 15.51 -14.41 -14.62
C PRO A 236 16.26 -15.70 -14.99
N ASP A 237 16.97 -16.30 -14.02
CA ASP A 237 17.68 -17.57 -14.26
C ASP A 237 16.68 -18.73 -14.45
N LEU A 238 15.62 -18.78 -13.67
CA LEU A 238 14.53 -19.75 -13.88
C LEU A 238 13.91 -19.63 -15.28
N LEU A 239 13.73 -18.42 -15.80
CA LEU A 239 13.20 -18.24 -17.16
C LEU A 239 14.17 -18.80 -18.21
N LYS A 240 15.48 -18.61 -18.04
CA LYS A 240 16.50 -19.21 -18.94
C LYS A 240 16.49 -20.73 -18.85
N GLU A 241 16.40 -21.31 -17.65
CA GLU A 241 16.26 -22.77 -17.45
C GLU A 241 15.03 -23.33 -18.16
N LYS A 242 13.94 -22.54 -18.25
CA LYS A 242 12.72 -22.88 -19.00
C LYS A 242 12.79 -22.59 -20.51
N GLY A 243 13.96 -22.22 -21.00
CA GLY A 243 14.20 -22.03 -22.43
C GLY A 243 13.84 -20.65 -22.97
N ALA A 244 13.66 -19.63 -22.11
CA ALA A 244 13.49 -18.26 -22.56
C ALA A 244 14.83 -17.63 -22.91
N ASP A 245 14.97 -17.11 -24.12
CA ASP A 245 16.10 -16.26 -24.52
C ASP A 245 15.74 -14.79 -24.22
N LEU A 246 16.09 -14.33 -23.01
CA LEU A 246 15.75 -12.99 -22.57
C LEU A 246 16.47 -11.87 -23.34
N GLU A 247 17.57 -12.18 -24.03
CA GLU A 247 18.30 -11.21 -24.84
C GLU A 247 17.62 -10.97 -26.20
N LYS A 248 16.94 -11.99 -26.72
CA LYS A 248 16.21 -11.91 -28.00
C LYS A 248 14.72 -11.58 -27.82
N ALA A 249 14.15 -11.84 -26.66
CA ALA A 249 12.73 -11.65 -26.41
C ALA A 249 12.37 -10.16 -26.28
N THR A 250 12.05 -9.52 -27.38
CA THR A 250 11.65 -8.09 -27.45
C THR A 250 10.26 -7.80 -26.88
N ASN A 251 9.49 -8.84 -26.56
CA ASN A 251 8.15 -8.75 -26.00
C ASN A 251 8.10 -8.93 -24.47
N LEU A 252 9.24 -9.07 -23.81
CA LEU A 252 9.34 -9.23 -22.36
C LEU A 252 10.04 -8.05 -21.70
N ASP A 253 9.47 -7.56 -20.63
CA ASP A 253 10.05 -6.56 -19.72
C ASP A 253 10.08 -7.15 -18.31
N ILE A 254 11.21 -7.74 -17.94
CA ILE A 254 11.41 -8.47 -16.68
C ILE A 254 12.29 -7.63 -15.75
N ARG A 255 11.72 -7.12 -14.69
CA ARG A 255 12.41 -6.19 -13.77
C ARG A 255 12.20 -6.55 -12.29
N GLU A 256 13.07 -6.05 -11.43
CA GLU A 256 12.92 -6.23 -9.98
C GLU A 256 11.71 -5.45 -9.45
N TYR A 257 11.54 -4.21 -9.92
CA TYR A 257 10.50 -3.29 -9.43
C TYR A 257 9.98 -2.40 -10.55
N ILE A 258 8.68 -2.09 -10.52
CA ILE A 258 8.04 -1.16 -11.45
C ILE A 258 7.99 0.23 -10.83
N ASN A 259 8.84 1.14 -11.29
CA ASN A 259 8.87 2.53 -10.82
C ASN A 259 7.77 3.39 -11.48
N ASN A 260 7.45 3.09 -12.73
CA ASN A 260 6.44 3.78 -13.54
C ASN A 260 5.11 2.99 -13.58
N MET A 261 4.61 2.59 -12.41
CA MET A 261 3.38 1.80 -12.30
C MET A 261 2.18 2.44 -13.02
N PRO A 262 1.96 3.78 -12.99
CA PRO A 262 0.87 4.41 -13.74
C PRO A 262 0.90 4.08 -15.23
N THR A 263 2.07 4.23 -15.87
CA THR A 263 2.26 3.93 -17.29
C THR A 263 2.07 2.44 -17.58
N CYS A 264 2.67 1.55 -16.78
CA CYS A 264 2.54 0.10 -16.99
C CYS A 264 1.09 -0.39 -16.78
N LEU A 265 0.39 0.15 -15.79
CA LEU A 265 -0.99 -0.21 -15.50
C LEU A 265 -1.93 0.28 -16.62
N ALA A 266 -1.75 1.52 -17.09
CA ALA A 266 -2.54 2.05 -18.19
C ALA A 266 -2.34 1.26 -19.49
N ALA A 267 -1.11 0.86 -19.81
CA ALA A 267 -0.78 0.08 -20.99
C ALA A 267 -1.36 -1.34 -20.99
N ALA A 268 -1.59 -1.93 -19.81
CA ALA A 268 -1.99 -3.33 -19.65
C ALA A 268 -3.42 -3.63 -20.15
N ASP A 269 -3.62 -4.84 -20.70
CA ASP A 269 -4.92 -5.44 -20.99
C ASP A 269 -5.38 -6.40 -19.90
N LEU A 270 -4.43 -7.02 -19.20
CA LEU A 270 -4.68 -7.92 -18.09
C LEU A 270 -3.66 -7.67 -16.98
N VAL A 271 -4.13 -7.63 -15.75
CA VAL A 271 -3.28 -7.50 -14.57
C VAL A 271 -3.32 -8.78 -13.74
N ILE A 272 -2.16 -9.31 -13.36
CA ILE A 272 -2.03 -10.46 -12.44
C ILE A 272 -1.28 -9.98 -11.19
N ALA A 273 -1.96 -9.91 -10.06
CA ALA A 273 -1.36 -9.28 -8.87
C ALA A 273 -1.85 -9.86 -7.54
N ARG A 274 -1.16 -9.50 -6.47
CA ARG A 274 -1.67 -9.65 -5.09
C ARG A 274 -2.87 -8.73 -4.86
N ALA A 275 -3.81 -9.16 -4.00
CA ALA A 275 -5.00 -8.40 -3.65
C ALA A 275 -4.75 -7.36 -2.54
N GLY A 276 -3.69 -6.56 -2.67
CA GLY A 276 -3.43 -5.41 -1.80
C GLY A 276 -4.46 -4.31 -2.05
N ALA A 277 -4.98 -3.69 -1.00
CA ALA A 277 -6.08 -2.73 -1.09
C ALA A 277 -5.81 -1.58 -2.09
N ILE A 278 -4.63 -0.99 -2.05
CA ILE A 278 -4.26 0.10 -2.98
C ILE A 278 -4.13 -0.42 -4.41
N THR A 279 -3.51 -1.58 -4.60
CA THR A 279 -3.41 -2.22 -5.93
C THR A 279 -4.79 -2.44 -6.55
N LEU A 280 -5.77 -2.94 -5.77
CA LEU A 280 -7.14 -3.12 -6.24
C LEU A 280 -7.79 -1.81 -6.65
N SER A 281 -7.60 -0.76 -5.85
CA SER A 281 -8.16 0.56 -6.16
C SER A 281 -7.52 1.17 -7.42
N GLU A 282 -6.23 0.98 -7.64
CA GLU A 282 -5.54 1.41 -8.86
C GLU A 282 -6.03 0.62 -10.09
N ILE A 283 -6.20 -0.70 -9.96
CA ILE A 283 -6.77 -1.58 -11.01
C ILE A 283 -8.20 -1.16 -11.38
N GLN A 284 -9.04 -0.92 -10.36
CA GLN A 284 -10.42 -0.44 -10.54
C GLN A 284 -10.47 0.93 -11.21
N ALA A 285 -9.64 1.88 -10.77
CA ALA A 285 -9.58 3.22 -11.32
C ALA A 285 -9.21 3.24 -12.81
N GLN A 286 -8.39 2.26 -13.25
CA GLN A 286 -8.00 2.06 -14.64
C GLN A 286 -8.92 1.11 -15.41
N GLY A 287 -9.98 0.56 -14.77
CA GLY A 287 -10.91 -0.38 -15.41
C GLY A 287 -10.24 -1.65 -15.97
N LYS A 288 -9.19 -2.16 -15.32
CA LYS A 288 -8.40 -3.27 -15.84
C LYS A 288 -8.97 -4.63 -15.43
N PRO A 289 -9.18 -5.56 -16.38
CA PRO A 289 -9.38 -6.97 -16.06
C PRO A 289 -8.22 -7.50 -15.22
N SER A 290 -8.52 -8.32 -14.22
CA SER A 290 -7.46 -8.80 -13.33
C SER A 290 -7.66 -10.22 -12.82
N ILE A 291 -6.53 -10.91 -12.60
CA ILE A 291 -6.44 -12.17 -11.86
C ILE A 291 -5.79 -11.85 -10.51
N LEU A 292 -6.57 -12.00 -9.44
CA LEU A 292 -6.13 -11.68 -8.09
C LEU A 292 -5.69 -12.92 -7.34
N ILE A 293 -4.48 -12.86 -6.78
CA ILE A 293 -3.86 -13.96 -6.03
C ILE A 293 -3.60 -13.47 -4.60
N PRO A 294 -4.56 -13.62 -3.67
CA PRO A 294 -4.39 -13.17 -2.28
C PRO A 294 -3.18 -13.78 -1.60
N SER A 295 -2.46 -12.99 -0.80
CA SER A 295 -1.35 -13.51 -0.01
C SER A 295 -1.86 -14.22 1.25
N PRO A 296 -1.44 -15.48 1.53
CA PRO A 296 -1.80 -16.17 2.76
C PRO A 296 -1.02 -15.64 3.98
N ASN A 297 0.06 -14.89 3.76
CA ASN A 297 1.00 -14.47 4.81
C ASN A 297 0.69 -13.07 5.37
N VAL A 298 -0.52 -12.55 5.14
CA VAL A 298 -0.95 -11.24 5.64
C VAL A 298 -1.80 -11.36 6.91
N ALA A 299 -1.90 -10.25 7.65
CA ALA A 299 -2.73 -10.20 8.84
C ALA A 299 -4.19 -10.49 8.52
N GLU A 300 -4.82 -11.34 9.35
CA GLU A 300 -6.27 -11.56 9.32
C GLU A 300 -6.83 -11.87 7.93
N ASN A 301 -5.98 -12.44 7.06
CA ASN A 301 -6.32 -12.80 5.67
C ASN A 301 -6.96 -11.63 4.86
N HIS A 302 -6.57 -10.38 5.17
CA HIS A 302 -7.22 -9.20 4.61
C HIS A 302 -7.19 -9.15 3.07
N GLN A 303 -6.16 -9.72 2.40
CA GLN A 303 -6.13 -9.75 0.94
C GLN A 303 -7.20 -10.66 0.35
N TYR A 304 -7.55 -11.75 1.00
CA TYR A 304 -8.69 -12.58 0.59
C TYR A 304 -10.00 -11.78 0.68
N HIS A 305 -10.24 -11.10 1.79
CA HIS A 305 -11.42 -10.26 1.96
C HIS A 305 -11.48 -9.11 0.93
N ASN A 306 -10.35 -8.51 0.62
CA ASN A 306 -10.26 -7.48 -0.43
C ASN A 306 -10.63 -8.05 -1.80
N ALA A 307 -10.08 -9.21 -2.19
CA ALA A 307 -10.39 -9.86 -3.46
C ALA A 307 -11.87 -10.25 -3.55
N MET A 308 -12.43 -10.80 -2.46
CA MET A 308 -13.84 -11.18 -2.42
C MET A 308 -14.78 -9.98 -2.51
N ALA A 309 -14.43 -8.85 -1.87
CA ALA A 309 -15.21 -7.63 -1.99
C ALA A 309 -15.28 -7.12 -3.44
N LEU A 310 -14.17 -7.22 -4.19
CA LEU A 310 -14.15 -6.88 -5.62
C LEU A 310 -14.92 -7.90 -6.46
N SER A 311 -14.76 -9.20 -6.20
CA SER A 311 -15.46 -10.27 -6.92
C SER A 311 -16.99 -10.16 -6.80
N LEU A 312 -17.51 -9.75 -5.64
CA LEU A 312 -18.95 -9.54 -5.42
C LEU A 312 -19.52 -8.36 -6.21
N ILE A 313 -18.67 -7.44 -6.65
CA ILE A 313 -19.08 -6.27 -7.45
C ILE A 313 -19.09 -6.61 -8.95
N HIS A 314 -18.35 -7.62 -9.38
CA HIS A 314 -18.11 -7.95 -10.79
C HIS A 314 -18.51 -9.37 -11.19
N ILE A 315 -19.49 -9.94 -10.52
CA ILE A 315 -20.08 -11.22 -10.94
C ILE A 315 -21.07 -10.97 -12.09
#